data_cea5cdd99a2563cbf53a3b3ee49275a6
#
_entry.id   cea5cdd99a2563cbf53a3b3ee49275a6
#
_cell.length_a   1.000
_cell.length_b   1.000
_cell.length_c   1.000
_cell.angle_alpha   90.00
_cell.angle_beta   90.00
_cell.angle_gamma   90.00
#
_symmetry.space_group_name_H-M   'P 1'
#
loop_
_entity.id
_entity.type
_entity.pdbx_description
1 polymer ?
#
loop_
_entity_poly.entity_id
_entity_poly.type
_entity_poly.pdbx_seq_one_letter_code
_entity_poly.pdbx_strand_id
1 'polypeptide(L)'
;MVILHEYPLSMVDHIGFREFLHDLQPLFKVPSRNTLKSDILKIYEYERAKNMIALEKIESRISITTDMWTSSNQKRGFMVITAHFIDDAWKLQSRIMRFIYLLCPHIADVLSETLLSNLMDWNIDRKLLTLTVDNCTTNDAMINIVLSQLCTHSLVLNGEFFHMRCCARILNLIVKDGLDIISGSVEKICDSVAYWTVTPKRFEKFELFAR
;
A
#
# COMPACT_ATOMS: atom_id res chain seq x y z
N MET A 1 8.23 -12.80 15.14
CA MET A 1 8.96 -11.54 15.40
C MET A 1 9.29 -10.83 14.10
N VAL A 2 10.12 -11.35 13.18
CA VAL A 2 10.53 -10.66 11.94
C VAL A 2 9.35 -10.21 11.10
N ILE A 3 8.37 -11.07 10.81
CA ILE A 3 7.17 -10.72 10.03
C ILE A 3 6.30 -9.68 10.78
N LEU A 4 6.06 -9.89 12.08
CA LEU A 4 5.14 -9.06 12.87
C LEU A 4 5.65 -7.63 13.11
N HIS A 5 6.95 -7.44 13.10
CA HIS A 5 7.59 -6.14 13.40
C HIS A 5 8.40 -5.62 12.21
N GLU A 6 8.25 -6.24 11.05
CA GLU A 6 8.89 -5.80 9.79
C GLU A 6 10.42 -5.65 9.88
N TYR A 7 11.07 -6.46 10.73
CA TYR A 7 12.51 -6.40 10.86
C TYR A 7 13.21 -6.87 9.58
N PRO A 8 14.32 -6.23 9.20
CA PRO A 8 15.09 -6.67 8.05
C PRO A 8 15.67 -8.07 8.28
N LEU A 9 15.76 -8.88 7.21
CA LEU A 9 16.34 -10.23 7.30
C LEU A 9 17.78 -10.23 7.82
N SER A 10 18.51 -9.10 7.68
CA SER A 10 19.86 -8.93 8.22
C SER A 10 19.94 -8.96 9.74
N MET A 11 18.81 -8.82 10.43
CA MET A 11 18.76 -8.85 11.89
C MET A 11 19.44 -10.11 12.46
N VAL A 12 19.29 -11.26 11.81
CA VAL A 12 19.89 -12.52 12.25
C VAL A 12 21.41 -12.57 12.17
N ASP A 13 22.04 -11.58 11.51
CA ASP A 13 23.51 -11.47 11.42
C ASP A 13 24.08 -10.45 12.41
N HIS A 14 23.24 -9.68 13.10
CA HIS A 14 23.69 -8.68 14.07
C HIS A 14 24.30 -9.37 15.28
N ILE A 15 25.53 -8.99 15.63
CA ILE A 15 26.29 -9.59 16.72
C ILE A 15 25.50 -9.55 18.04
N GLY A 16 25.05 -8.37 18.45
CA GLY A 16 24.28 -8.24 19.69
C GLY A 16 22.98 -9.04 19.72
N PHE A 17 22.31 -9.24 18.57
CA PHE A 17 21.14 -10.12 18.50
C PHE A 17 21.51 -11.60 18.69
N ARG A 18 22.63 -12.02 18.13
CA ARG A 18 23.15 -13.39 18.30
C ARG A 18 23.61 -13.66 19.73
N GLU A 19 24.32 -12.72 20.35
CA GLU A 19 24.73 -12.77 21.75
C GLU A 19 23.51 -12.85 22.67
N PHE A 20 22.55 -11.96 22.49
CA PHE A 20 21.29 -11.95 23.23
C PHE A 20 20.57 -13.30 23.16
N LEU A 21 20.44 -13.88 21.97
CA LEU A 21 19.80 -15.21 21.82
C LEU A 21 20.63 -16.34 22.42
N HIS A 22 21.97 -16.25 22.35
CA HIS A 22 22.87 -17.22 22.97
C HIS A 22 22.75 -17.20 24.50
N ASP A 23 22.67 -16.02 25.10
CA ASP A 23 22.52 -15.86 26.56
C ASP A 23 21.17 -16.39 27.06
N LEU A 24 20.09 -16.18 26.25
CA LEU A 24 18.78 -16.71 26.57
C LEU A 24 18.69 -18.24 26.42
N GLN A 25 19.27 -18.77 25.35
CA GLN A 25 19.23 -20.20 25.05
C GLN A 25 20.48 -20.60 24.24
N PRO A 26 21.56 -21.04 24.95
CA PRO A 26 22.85 -21.40 24.32
C PRO A 26 22.76 -22.47 23.24
N LEU A 27 21.78 -23.39 23.34
CA LEU A 27 21.57 -24.43 22.35
C LEU A 27 20.80 -24.01 21.11
N PHE A 28 20.22 -22.81 21.12
CA PHE A 28 19.47 -22.30 19.98
C PHE A 28 20.42 -21.88 18.86
N LYS A 29 20.29 -22.49 17.70
CA LYS A 29 21.03 -22.14 16.50
C LYS A 29 20.26 -21.07 15.71
N VAL A 30 20.78 -19.85 15.72
CA VAL A 30 20.19 -18.75 14.93
C VAL A 30 20.24 -19.11 13.45
N PRO A 31 19.09 -19.08 12.75
CA PRO A 31 19.02 -19.41 11.32
C PRO A 31 19.79 -18.40 10.47
N SER A 32 20.26 -18.81 9.30
CA SER A 32 20.82 -17.90 8.31
C SER A 32 19.72 -17.03 7.66
N ARG A 33 20.12 -15.91 7.02
CA ARG A 33 19.16 -15.09 6.23
C ARG A 33 18.42 -15.91 5.19
N ASN A 34 19.10 -16.82 4.50
CA ASN A 34 18.51 -17.67 3.47
C ASN A 34 17.49 -18.64 4.05
N THR A 35 17.79 -19.25 5.19
CA THR A 35 16.87 -20.12 5.91
C THR A 35 15.63 -19.32 6.35
N LEU A 36 15.84 -18.14 6.96
CA LEU A 36 14.76 -17.27 7.40
C LEU A 36 13.88 -16.81 6.22
N LYS A 37 14.49 -16.42 5.08
CA LYS A 37 13.77 -16.08 3.85
C LYS A 37 12.92 -17.25 3.35
N SER A 38 13.50 -18.46 3.31
CA SER A 38 12.77 -19.66 2.88
C SER A 38 11.58 -19.95 3.78
N ASP A 39 11.75 -19.83 5.09
CA ASP A 39 10.67 -20.07 6.05
C ASP A 39 9.56 -19.02 5.96
N ILE A 40 9.91 -17.75 5.74
CA ILE A 40 8.92 -16.68 5.50
C ILE A 40 8.12 -16.96 4.22
N LEU A 41 8.77 -17.42 3.15
CA LEU A 41 8.07 -17.78 1.91
C LEU A 41 7.12 -18.97 2.10
N LYS A 42 7.50 -19.99 2.88
CA LYS A 42 6.60 -21.10 3.22
C LYS A 42 5.38 -20.64 4.01
N ILE A 43 5.58 -19.73 4.99
CA ILE A 43 4.49 -19.14 5.75
C ILE A 43 3.58 -18.35 4.82
N TYR A 44 4.14 -17.56 3.90
CA TYR A 44 3.36 -16.81 2.91
C TYR A 44 2.49 -17.75 2.04
N GLU A 45 3.05 -18.82 1.50
CA GLU A 45 2.28 -19.76 0.65
C GLU A 45 1.17 -20.46 1.46
N TYR A 46 1.44 -20.82 2.69
CA TYR A 46 0.43 -21.41 3.59
C TYR A 46 -0.72 -20.41 3.87
N GLU A 47 -0.39 -19.19 4.28
CA GLU A 47 -1.40 -18.17 4.56
C GLU A 47 -2.14 -17.71 3.29
N ARG A 48 -1.47 -17.66 2.14
CA ARG A 48 -2.10 -17.41 0.85
C ARG A 48 -3.16 -18.45 0.54
N ALA A 49 -2.82 -19.73 0.61
CA ALA A 49 -3.77 -20.81 0.35
C ALA A 49 -4.99 -20.76 1.29
N LYS A 50 -4.75 -20.50 2.58
CA LYS A 50 -5.81 -20.35 3.58
C LYS A 50 -6.72 -19.15 3.28
N ASN A 51 -6.15 -18.00 2.90
CA ASN A 51 -6.92 -16.82 2.53
C ASN A 51 -7.71 -17.04 1.22
N MET A 52 -7.17 -17.76 0.23
CA MET A 52 -7.90 -18.12 -1.00
C MET A 52 -9.15 -18.93 -0.68
N ILE A 53 -9.03 -19.96 0.16
CA ILE A 53 -10.19 -20.78 0.60
C ILE A 53 -11.21 -19.92 1.36
N ALA A 54 -10.77 -18.99 2.18
CA ALA A 54 -11.65 -18.08 2.91
C ALA A 54 -12.40 -17.16 1.94
N LEU A 55 -11.72 -16.56 0.96
CA LEU A 55 -12.31 -15.68 -0.04
C LEU A 55 -13.30 -16.43 -0.97
N GLU A 56 -13.02 -17.69 -1.25
CA GLU A 56 -13.94 -18.52 -2.06
C GLU A 56 -15.29 -18.75 -1.35
N LYS A 57 -15.27 -18.92 -0.02
CA LYS A 57 -16.47 -19.15 0.80
C LYS A 57 -17.31 -17.90 1.02
N ILE A 58 -16.74 -16.72 0.90
CA ILE A 58 -17.44 -15.45 1.15
C ILE A 58 -18.50 -15.25 0.08
N GLU A 59 -19.73 -15.01 0.50
CA GLU A 59 -20.86 -14.67 -0.37
C GLU A 59 -20.90 -13.18 -0.74
N SER A 60 -20.27 -12.33 0.07
CA SER A 60 -20.22 -10.89 -0.17
C SER A 60 -19.36 -10.56 -1.38
N ARG A 61 -19.63 -9.39 -1.98
CA ARG A 61 -18.78 -8.81 -3.02
C ARG A 61 -17.48 -8.26 -2.43
N ILE A 62 -16.47 -8.14 -3.27
CA ILE A 62 -15.13 -7.69 -2.91
C ILE A 62 -14.83 -6.37 -3.63
N SER A 63 -14.54 -5.33 -2.87
CA SER A 63 -14.03 -4.07 -3.39
C SER A 63 -12.51 -4.10 -3.41
N ILE A 64 -11.92 -3.61 -4.49
CA ILE A 64 -10.47 -3.54 -4.64
C ILE A 64 -10.01 -2.09 -4.55
N THR A 65 -8.94 -1.85 -3.82
CA THR A 65 -8.18 -0.61 -3.93
C THR A 65 -6.80 -0.92 -4.48
N THR A 66 -6.32 -0.12 -5.39
CA THR A 66 -4.94 -0.20 -5.87
C THR A 66 -4.30 1.17 -5.85
N ASP A 67 -3.05 1.19 -5.45
CA ASP A 67 -2.19 2.37 -5.45
C ASP A 67 -0.88 2.06 -6.17
N MET A 68 -0.39 3.04 -6.89
CA MET A 68 0.82 2.93 -7.69
C MET A 68 1.73 4.10 -7.39
N TRP A 69 2.99 3.82 -7.11
CA TRP A 69 3.98 4.86 -6.84
C TRP A 69 5.35 4.50 -7.38
N THR A 70 6.16 5.52 -7.58
CA THR A 70 7.57 5.37 -7.91
C THR A 70 8.41 5.68 -6.69
N SER A 71 9.26 4.73 -6.29
CA SER A 71 10.21 4.93 -5.21
C SER A 71 11.19 6.06 -5.56
N SER A 72 11.31 7.05 -4.67
CA SER A 72 12.22 8.19 -4.85
C SER A 72 13.70 7.77 -4.98
N ASN A 73 14.12 6.79 -4.18
CA ASN A 73 15.50 6.37 -4.08
C ASN A 73 15.94 5.46 -5.24
N GLN A 74 15.07 4.55 -5.68
CA GLN A 74 15.43 3.51 -6.67
C GLN A 74 14.84 3.77 -8.06
N LYS A 75 13.97 4.78 -8.20
CA LYS A 75 13.21 5.07 -9.44
C LYS A 75 12.43 3.84 -9.97
N ARG A 76 11.97 3.00 -9.04
CA ARG A 76 11.23 1.77 -9.33
C ARG A 76 9.75 1.98 -9.08
N GLY A 77 8.92 1.47 -9.97
CA GLY A 77 7.47 1.48 -9.83
C GLY A 77 6.97 0.30 -9.00
N PHE A 78 5.99 0.57 -8.19
CA PHE A 78 5.32 -0.44 -7.38
C PHE A 78 3.81 -0.27 -7.47
N MET A 79 3.11 -1.40 -7.34
CA MET A 79 1.66 -1.48 -7.27
C MET A 79 1.27 -2.33 -6.07
N VAL A 80 0.30 -1.87 -5.29
CA VAL A 80 -0.33 -2.66 -4.23
C VAL A 80 -1.78 -2.93 -4.61
N ILE A 81 -2.24 -4.14 -4.36
CA ILE A 81 -3.64 -4.55 -4.55
C ILE A 81 -4.17 -4.97 -3.19
N THR A 82 -5.22 -4.29 -2.72
CA THR A 82 -5.87 -4.57 -1.45
C THR A 82 -7.34 -4.91 -1.68
N ALA A 83 -7.79 -6.02 -1.11
CA ALA A 83 -9.19 -6.44 -1.13
C ALA A 83 -9.90 -6.03 0.17
N HIS A 84 -11.12 -5.53 0.03
CA HIS A 84 -12.00 -5.16 1.12
C HIS A 84 -13.33 -5.91 0.97
N PHE A 85 -13.76 -6.55 2.03
CA PHE A 85 -14.99 -7.36 2.02
C PHE A 85 -15.59 -7.43 3.43
N ILE A 86 -16.87 -7.79 3.50
CA ILE A 86 -17.58 -8.05 4.75
C ILE A 86 -17.54 -9.56 5.00
N ASP A 87 -17.05 -9.98 6.16
CA ASP A 87 -17.02 -11.38 6.57
C ASP A 87 -18.38 -11.86 7.14
N ASP A 88 -18.48 -13.15 7.42
CA ASP A 88 -19.70 -13.75 7.96
C ASP A 88 -20.08 -13.22 9.36
N ALA A 89 -19.16 -12.58 10.06
CA ALA A 89 -19.40 -11.88 11.33
C ALA A 89 -19.79 -10.40 11.13
N TRP A 90 -20.08 -9.98 9.91
CA TRP A 90 -20.42 -8.60 9.53
C TRP A 90 -19.33 -7.58 9.86
N LYS A 91 -18.08 -8.02 9.79
CA LYS A 91 -16.92 -7.14 9.98
C LYS A 91 -16.25 -6.83 8.66
N LEU A 92 -15.90 -5.56 8.48
CA LEU A 92 -15.08 -5.14 7.35
C LEU A 92 -13.67 -5.71 7.50
N GLN A 93 -13.26 -6.48 6.53
CA GLN A 93 -11.93 -7.03 6.39
C GLN A 93 -11.16 -6.28 5.30
N SER A 94 -9.87 -6.09 5.54
CA SER A 94 -8.94 -5.53 4.56
C SER A 94 -7.72 -6.45 4.47
N ARG A 95 -7.35 -6.86 3.26
CA ARG A 95 -6.24 -7.78 3.01
C ARG A 95 -5.40 -7.29 1.85
N ILE A 96 -4.11 -7.14 2.07
CA ILE A 96 -3.15 -6.91 0.99
C ILE A 96 -2.99 -8.22 0.23
N MET A 97 -3.46 -8.23 -1.02
CA MET A 97 -3.43 -9.40 -1.89
C MET A 97 -2.07 -9.56 -2.55
N ARG A 98 -1.50 -8.46 -3.01
CA ARG A 98 -0.23 -8.46 -3.71
C ARG A 98 0.48 -7.12 -3.58
N PHE A 99 1.81 -7.19 -3.48
CA PHE A 99 2.73 -6.08 -3.65
C PHE A 99 3.63 -6.41 -4.85
N ILE A 100 3.60 -5.57 -5.88
CA ILE A 100 4.17 -5.90 -7.19
C ILE A 100 5.21 -4.85 -7.55
N TYR A 101 6.37 -5.30 -7.98
CA TYR A 101 7.32 -4.47 -8.70
C TYR A 101 6.90 -4.38 -10.15
N LEU A 102 6.60 -3.15 -10.61
CA LEU A 102 6.22 -2.88 -11.99
C LEU A 102 7.45 -2.53 -12.82
N LEU A 103 7.65 -3.28 -13.90
CA LEU A 103 8.62 -2.90 -14.94
C LEU A 103 8.05 -1.75 -15.78
N CYS A 104 8.89 -0.77 -16.10
CA CYS A 104 8.50 0.30 -17.03
C CYS A 104 8.22 -0.23 -18.44
N PRO A 105 7.30 0.39 -19.20
CA PRO A 105 6.55 1.60 -18.89
C PRO A 105 5.25 1.35 -18.08
N HIS A 106 4.88 2.32 -17.24
CA HIS A 106 3.62 2.29 -16.47
C HIS A 106 2.46 2.80 -17.33
N ILE A 107 2.13 2.06 -18.37
CA ILE A 107 1.01 2.36 -19.28
C ILE A 107 -0.24 1.57 -18.87
N ALA A 108 -1.41 2.04 -19.29
CA ALA A 108 -2.69 1.47 -18.92
C ALA A 108 -2.81 -0.03 -19.24
N ASP A 109 -2.25 -0.49 -20.36
CA ASP A 109 -2.29 -1.90 -20.78
C ASP A 109 -1.54 -2.80 -19.78
N VAL A 110 -0.31 -2.43 -19.41
CA VAL A 110 0.51 -3.21 -18.45
C VAL A 110 -0.14 -3.24 -17.08
N LEU A 111 -0.70 -2.10 -16.65
CA LEU A 111 -1.37 -2.00 -15.35
C LEU A 111 -2.65 -2.84 -15.31
N SER A 112 -3.46 -2.80 -16.37
CA SER A 112 -4.68 -3.59 -16.48
C SER A 112 -4.40 -5.10 -16.52
N GLU A 113 -3.43 -5.53 -17.31
CA GLU A 113 -2.99 -6.93 -17.39
C GLU A 113 -2.48 -7.42 -16.02
N THR A 114 -1.63 -6.61 -15.36
CA THR A 114 -1.11 -6.93 -14.04
C THR A 114 -2.23 -7.06 -13.01
N LEU A 115 -3.19 -6.13 -13.01
CA LEU A 115 -4.32 -6.17 -12.09
C LEU A 115 -5.19 -7.40 -12.35
N LEU A 116 -5.63 -7.63 -13.59
CA LEU A 116 -6.50 -8.74 -13.97
C LEU A 116 -5.86 -10.10 -13.69
N SER A 117 -4.59 -10.29 -14.06
CA SER A 117 -3.84 -11.50 -13.74
C SER A 117 -3.86 -11.79 -12.23
N ASN A 118 -3.65 -10.77 -11.39
CA ASN A 118 -3.69 -10.95 -9.95
C ASN A 118 -5.10 -11.24 -9.41
N LEU A 119 -6.15 -10.62 -9.94
CA LEU A 119 -7.53 -10.91 -9.55
C LEU A 119 -7.92 -12.36 -9.90
N MET A 120 -7.46 -12.85 -11.05
CA MET A 120 -7.65 -14.25 -11.48
C MET A 120 -6.83 -15.21 -10.61
N ASP A 121 -5.56 -14.89 -10.31
CA ASP A 121 -4.69 -15.68 -9.42
C ASP A 121 -5.30 -15.89 -8.03
N TRP A 122 -6.14 -14.95 -7.57
CA TRP A 122 -6.87 -15.03 -6.32
C TRP A 122 -8.31 -15.54 -6.47
N ASN A 123 -8.74 -15.84 -7.70
CA ASN A 123 -10.10 -16.32 -8.03
C ASN A 123 -11.22 -15.39 -7.50
N ILE A 124 -11.00 -14.08 -7.61
CA ILE A 124 -11.94 -13.05 -7.13
C ILE A 124 -12.52 -12.18 -8.25
N ASP A 125 -12.09 -12.39 -9.49
CA ASP A 125 -12.52 -11.64 -10.68
C ASP A 125 -14.04 -11.61 -10.85
N ARG A 126 -14.76 -12.67 -10.43
CA ARG A 126 -16.23 -12.79 -10.52
C ARG A 126 -16.99 -12.22 -9.31
N LYS A 127 -16.27 -11.85 -8.25
CA LYS A 127 -16.85 -11.33 -7.00
C LYS A 127 -16.65 -9.83 -6.83
N LEU A 128 -16.15 -9.16 -7.84
CA LEU A 128 -15.82 -7.73 -7.75
C LEU A 128 -17.07 -6.87 -7.56
N LEU A 129 -16.91 -5.84 -6.71
CA LEU A 129 -17.89 -4.77 -6.52
C LEU A 129 -17.38 -3.48 -7.17
N THR A 130 -16.29 -2.96 -6.63
CA THR A 130 -15.71 -1.69 -7.07
C THR A 130 -14.19 -1.79 -7.17
N LEU A 131 -13.61 -0.93 -8.00
CA LEU A 131 -12.18 -0.67 -8.08
C LEU A 131 -11.92 0.80 -7.75
N THR A 132 -11.21 1.05 -6.67
CA THR A 132 -10.80 2.40 -6.27
C THR A 132 -9.35 2.64 -6.65
N VAL A 133 -9.12 3.72 -7.39
CA VAL A 133 -7.79 4.18 -7.82
C VAL A 133 -7.64 5.68 -7.61
N ASP A 134 -6.43 6.20 -7.67
CA ASP A 134 -6.19 7.63 -7.66
C ASP A 134 -6.65 8.29 -8.99
N ASN A 135 -6.84 9.61 -8.93
CA ASN A 135 -7.41 10.36 -10.05
C ASN A 135 -6.32 10.76 -11.05
N CYS A 136 -5.92 9.84 -11.92
CA CYS A 136 -5.04 10.13 -13.05
C CYS A 136 -5.56 9.50 -14.35
N THR A 137 -5.23 10.11 -15.48
CA THR A 137 -5.70 9.68 -16.81
C THR A 137 -5.27 8.27 -17.19
N THR A 138 -4.09 7.83 -16.73
CA THR A 138 -3.61 6.45 -16.94
C THR A 138 -4.51 5.44 -16.24
N ASN A 139 -4.99 5.77 -15.03
CA ASN A 139 -5.90 4.91 -14.29
C ASN A 139 -7.29 4.87 -14.93
N ASP A 140 -7.79 5.99 -15.43
CA ASP A 140 -9.05 6.02 -16.18
C ASP A 140 -8.97 5.10 -17.42
N ALA A 141 -7.85 5.16 -18.17
CA ALA A 141 -7.61 4.27 -19.29
C ALA A 141 -7.50 2.79 -18.87
N MET A 142 -6.76 2.50 -17.79
CA MET A 142 -6.65 1.16 -17.21
C MET A 142 -8.03 0.58 -16.86
N ILE A 143 -8.89 1.35 -16.22
CA ILE A 143 -10.24 0.90 -15.84
C ILE A 143 -11.09 0.53 -17.05
N ASN A 144 -11.02 1.33 -18.12
CA ASN A 144 -11.75 1.03 -19.35
C ASN A 144 -11.30 -0.31 -19.95
N ILE A 145 -9.99 -0.60 -19.94
CA ILE A 145 -9.45 -1.88 -20.40
C ILE A 145 -9.93 -3.01 -19.48
N VAL A 146 -9.84 -2.84 -18.16
CA VAL A 146 -10.31 -3.84 -17.18
C VAL A 146 -11.79 -4.15 -17.39
N LEU A 147 -12.64 -3.13 -17.52
CA LEU A 147 -14.08 -3.32 -17.76
C LEU A 147 -14.36 -4.05 -19.08
N SER A 148 -13.56 -3.79 -20.12
CA SER A 148 -13.73 -4.49 -21.42
C SER A 148 -13.41 -5.99 -21.35
N GLN A 149 -12.58 -6.41 -20.40
CA GLN A 149 -12.13 -7.80 -20.22
C GLN A 149 -12.91 -8.56 -19.14
N LEU A 150 -13.55 -7.85 -18.21
CA LEU A 150 -14.42 -8.47 -17.21
C LEU A 150 -15.79 -8.81 -17.80
N CYS A 151 -16.39 -9.90 -17.31
CA CYS A 151 -17.77 -10.20 -17.61
C CYS A 151 -18.68 -9.18 -16.91
N THR A 152 -19.19 -8.21 -17.64
CA THR A 152 -20.01 -7.11 -17.09
C THR A 152 -21.25 -7.61 -16.37
N HIS A 153 -21.85 -8.75 -16.80
CA HIS A 153 -22.98 -9.35 -16.11
C HIS A 153 -22.66 -9.88 -14.70
N SER A 154 -21.38 -10.08 -14.38
CA SER A 154 -20.95 -10.44 -13.03
C SER A 154 -20.81 -9.23 -12.11
N LEU A 155 -20.77 -8.02 -12.66
CA LEU A 155 -20.64 -6.77 -11.92
C LEU A 155 -22.01 -6.23 -11.50
N VAL A 156 -22.05 -5.53 -10.37
CA VAL A 156 -23.26 -4.85 -9.91
C VAL A 156 -23.63 -3.75 -10.91
N LEU A 157 -24.92 -3.72 -11.31
CA LEU A 157 -25.45 -2.78 -12.30
C LEU A 157 -24.62 -2.73 -13.59
N ASN A 158 -24.15 -3.91 -14.06
CA ASN A 158 -23.31 -4.03 -15.25
C ASN A 158 -22.01 -3.18 -15.21
N GLY A 159 -21.52 -2.88 -14.02
CA GLY A 159 -20.26 -2.13 -13.83
C GLY A 159 -20.40 -0.61 -13.78
N GLU A 160 -21.63 -0.07 -13.74
CA GLU A 160 -21.86 1.40 -13.67
C GLU A 160 -21.13 2.05 -12.49
N PHE A 161 -21.05 1.35 -11.36
CA PHE A 161 -20.34 1.83 -10.14
C PHE A 161 -19.01 1.12 -9.91
N PHE A 162 -18.45 0.47 -10.92
CA PHE A 162 -17.20 -0.27 -10.76
C PHE A 162 -16.02 0.66 -10.43
N HIS A 163 -15.94 1.82 -11.10
CA HIS A 163 -14.88 2.79 -10.87
C HIS A 163 -15.23 3.72 -9.71
N MET A 164 -14.46 3.66 -8.65
CA MET A 164 -14.52 4.60 -7.52
C MET A 164 -13.26 5.47 -7.49
N ARG A 165 -13.45 6.78 -7.49
CA ARG A 165 -12.34 7.74 -7.36
C ARG A 165 -11.86 7.82 -5.93
N CYS A 166 -10.54 7.96 -5.73
CA CYS A 166 -9.95 8.09 -4.41
C CYS A 166 -10.42 9.37 -3.70
N CYS A 167 -11.26 9.21 -2.69
CA CYS A 167 -11.77 10.30 -1.85
C CYS A 167 -10.65 11.12 -1.21
N ALA A 168 -9.59 10.47 -0.72
CA ALA A 168 -8.45 11.15 -0.11
C ALA A 168 -7.74 12.07 -1.11
N ARG A 169 -7.64 11.64 -2.38
CA ARG A 169 -7.06 12.47 -3.45
C ARG A 169 -7.93 13.68 -3.76
N ILE A 170 -9.26 13.50 -3.84
CA ILE A 170 -10.20 14.59 -4.07
C ILE A 170 -10.11 15.61 -2.93
N LEU A 171 -10.12 15.13 -1.68
CA LEU A 171 -10.02 16.00 -0.51
C LEU A 171 -8.69 16.76 -0.48
N ASN A 172 -7.58 16.11 -0.82
CA ASN A 172 -6.27 16.75 -0.90
C ASN A 172 -6.25 17.89 -1.95
N LEU A 173 -6.87 17.67 -3.11
CA LEU A 173 -6.98 18.71 -4.15
C LEU A 173 -7.80 19.92 -3.64
N ILE A 174 -8.94 19.66 -3.01
CA ILE A 174 -9.79 20.74 -2.44
C ILE A 174 -9.02 21.53 -1.37
N VAL A 175 -8.31 20.83 -0.47
CA VAL A 175 -7.49 21.49 0.56
C VAL A 175 -6.37 22.30 -0.07
N LYS A 176 -5.73 21.77 -1.11
CA LYS A 176 -4.66 22.48 -1.82
C LYS A 176 -5.19 23.74 -2.49
N ASP A 177 -6.30 23.64 -3.21
CA ASP A 177 -6.94 24.81 -3.84
C ASP A 177 -7.32 25.88 -2.80
N GLY A 178 -7.82 25.45 -1.63
CA GLY A 178 -8.10 26.36 -0.51
C GLY A 178 -6.85 27.01 0.09
N LEU A 179 -5.75 26.26 0.21
CA LEU A 179 -4.48 26.79 0.71
C LEU A 179 -3.80 27.73 -0.29
N ASP A 180 -4.00 27.52 -1.59
CA ASP A 180 -3.43 28.40 -2.63
C ASP A 180 -3.97 29.84 -2.52
N ILE A 181 -5.19 30.03 -2.00
CA ILE A 181 -5.79 31.36 -1.74
C ILE A 181 -4.99 32.13 -0.67
N ILE A 182 -4.47 31.43 0.34
CA ILE A 182 -3.72 32.01 1.46
C ILE A 182 -2.21 31.72 1.39
N SER A 183 -1.74 31.24 0.24
CA SER A 183 -0.35 30.79 0.03
C SER A 183 0.68 31.83 0.46
N GLY A 184 0.50 33.11 0.06
CA GLY A 184 1.41 34.18 0.43
C GLY A 184 1.51 34.45 1.93
N SER A 185 0.45 34.15 2.71
CA SER A 185 0.51 34.25 4.17
C SER A 185 1.20 33.04 4.78
N VAL A 186 0.95 31.85 4.25
CA VAL A 186 1.58 30.60 4.67
C VAL A 186 3.08 30.63 4.39
N GLU A 187 3.50 31.11 3.21
CA GLU A 187 4.92 31.27 2.85
C GLU A 187 5.65 32.18 3.83
N LYS A 188 5.06 33.35 4.17
CA LYS A 188 5.67 34.25 5.18
C LYS A 188 5.85 33.58 6.53
N ILE A 189 4.90 32.74 6.96
CA ILE A 189 5.02 31.98 8.22
C ILE A 189 6.15 30.94 8.08
N CYS A 190 6.16 30.19 6.98
CA CYS A 190 7.20 29.17 6.72
C CYS A 190 8.59 29.81 6.67
N ASP A 191 8.76 30.93 5.99
CA ASP A 191 10.00 31.66 5.89
C ASP A 191 10.45 32.21 7.27
N SER A 192 9.51 32.70 8.05
CA SER A 192 9.77 33.14 9.42
C SER A 192 10.25 31.97 10.29
N VAL A 193 9.57 30.84 10.27
CA VAL A 193 9.97 29.64 11.00
C VAL A 193 11.35 29.17 10.52
N ALA A 194 11.54 29.06 9.21
CA ALA A 194 12.84 28.68 8.64
C ALA A 194 13.95 29.63 9.10
N TYR A 195 13.74 30.94 9.07
CA TYR A 195 14.72 31.92 9.51
C TYR A 195 15.14 31.73 10.97
N TRP A 196 14.19 31.49 11.84
CA TRP A 196 14.48 31.34 13.27
C TRP A 196 15.09 30.00 13.65
N THR A 197 14.82 28.93 12.87
CA THR A 197 15.30 27.56 13.15
C THR A 197 16.65 27.22 12.52
N VAL A 198 17.16 28.04 11.58
CA VAL A 198 18.42 27.76 10.85
C VAL A 198 19.64 27.66 11.75
N THR A 199 19.72 28.46 12.82
CA THR A 199 20.88 28.45 13.73
C THR A 199 20.46 28.48 15.20
N PRO A 200 21.19 27.78 16.10
CA PRO A 200 20.89 27.78 17.53
C PRO A 200 20.77 29.21 18.11
N LYS A 201 21.66 30.13 17.71
CA LYS A 201 21.64 31.52 18.16
C LYS A 201 20.35 32.27 17.81
N ARG A 202 19.77 32.00 16.64
CA ARG A 202 18.48 32.57 16.25
C ARG A 202 17.35 31.95 17.04
N PHE A 203 17.39 30.65 17.23
CA PHE A 203 16.39 29.90 17.99
C PHE A 203 16.35 30.38 19.45
N GLU A 204 17.48 30.50 20.12
CA GLU A 204 17.61 31.06 21.50
C GLU A 204 17.04 32.48 21.58
N LYS A 205 17.36 33.32 20.57
CA LYS A 205 16.83 34.68 20.52
C LYS A 205 15.28 34.69 20.35
N PHE A 206 14.75 33.79 19.54
CA PHE A 206 13.29 33.63 19.39
C PHE A 206 12.64 33.23 20.72
N GLU A 207 13.19 32.24 21.42
CA GLU A 207 12.66 31.80 22.72
C GLU A 207 12.66 32.93 23.76
N LEU A 208 13.66 33.79 23.74
CA LEU A 208 13.76 34.96 24.64
C LEU A 208 12.64 35.98 24.42
N PHE A 209 12.19 36.14 23.19
CA PHE A 209 11.11 37.08 22.84
C PHE A 209 9.72 36.47 22.85
N ALA A 210 9.59 35.15 22.77
CA ALA A 210 8.32 34.44 22.75
C ALA A 210 7.78 34.08 24.14
N ARG A 211 8.58 34.32 25.20
CA ARG A 211 8.19 34.22 26.61
C ARG A 211 7.78 35.58 27.15
#